data_71dd8c6f1b4a4f342a71f2f4e4f0266d
#
_entry.id   71dd8c6f1b4a4f342a71f2f4e4f0266d
#
_cell.length_a   1.000
_cell.length_b   1.000
_cell.length_c   1.000
_cell.angle_alpha   90.00
_cell.angle_beta   90.00
_cell.angle_gamma   90.00
#
_symmetry.space_group_name_H-M   'P 1'
#
loop_
_entity.id
_entity.type
_entity.pdbx_description
1 polymer ?
#
loop_
_entity_poly.entity_id
_entity_poly.type
_entity_poly.pdbx_seq_one_letter_code
_entity_poly.pdbx_strand_id
1 'polypeptide(L)'
;MKIVNQRELGNLLNECPNSVNSACELAYAESQSRRERNSQLILEAFLEKYRDKLSDVEKAKVYTNLAFYYTDEGNIKEYDYLSAAVKLNSPYIETYRGLALYHFSAYREKGSVEELKESLRAFATGVIVSNDYEMNFGYAVCLFELKQYEKAKVIFEELLKSYPNRMRLLVCIAYCEVYLGNKKQALDRLKQIKLGGDVAYHLSNDEVFELDIIDAYYILDEYGLFLDECEKAKSDCDLSDGPYYFGLWTMKQHDMFDREVDKQRNELLACIENAKIDEDFDSEEEKQDYIKSWEDDLENLNLLEHKIKDENYKPMVELKLWPIYGCYLIDCLTHNL
;
A
#
# COMPACT_ATOMS: atom_id res chain seq x y z
N MET A 1 -24.26 -12.17 11.53
CA MET A 1 -24.51 -11.14 10.49
C MET A 1 -25.98 -11.18 10.10
N LYS A 2 -26.80 -10.17 10.47
CA LYS A 2 -28.22 -10.13 10.04
C LYS A 2 -28.25 -9.70 8.57
N ILE A 3 -28.63 -10.62 7.69
CA ILE A 3 -28.97 -10.28 6.30
C ILE A 3 -30.26 -9.48 6.37
N VAL A 4 -30.27 -8.23 5.89
CA VAL A 4 -31.49 -7.46 5.71
C VAL A 4 -32.40 -8.27 4.79
N ASN A 5 -33.61 -8.58 5.25
CA ASN A 5 -34.54 -9.32 4.40
C ASN A 5 -35.06 -8.38 3.30
N GLN A 6 -35.49 -8.94 2.17
CA GLN A 6 -36.00 -8.17 1.03
C GLN A 6 -37.11 -7.17 1.40
N ARG A 7 -37.84 -7.42 2.50
CA ARG A 7 -38.88 -6.54 2.99
C ARG A 7 -38.33 -5.29 3.69
N GLU A 8 -37.24 -5.43 4.46
CA GLU A 8 -36.53 -4.29 5.08
C GLU A 8 -35.84 -3.42 4.02
N LEU A 9 -35.21 -4.05 3.01
CA LEU A 9 -34.66 -3.35 1.87
C LEU A 9 -35.76 -2.63 1.07
N GLY A 10 -36.92 -3.27 0.85
CA GLY A 10 -38.07 -2.63 0.20
C GLY A 10 -38.60 -1.43 0.97
N ASN A 11 -38.57 -1.46 2.30
CA ASN A 11 -38.97 -0.32 3.13
C ASN A 11 -37.96 0.82 3.03
N LEU A 12 -36.63 0.53 3.11
CA LEU A 12 -35.56 1.50 2.92
C LEU A 12 -35.63 2.19 1.54
N LEU A 13 -35.95 1.44 0.50
CA LEU A 13 -36.12 1.97 -0.86
C LEU A 13 -37.40 2.77 -1.06
N ASN A 14 -38.48 2.46 -0.34
CA ASN A 14 -39.70 3.26 -0.35
C ASN A 14 -39.53 4.59 0.39
N GLU A 15 -38.68 4.60 1.40
CA GLU A 15 -38.27 5.82 2.15
C GLU A 15 -37.11 6.58 1.44
N CYS A 16 -36.44 5.94 0.47
CA CYS A 16 -35.36 6.55 -0.29
C CYS A 16 -35.93 7.61 -1.24
N PRO A 17 -35.60 8.88 -1.06
CA PRO A 17 -36.05 9.95 -1.92
C PRO A 17 -35.51 9.75 -3.35
N ASN A 18 -36.17 10.37 -4.34
CA ASN A 18 -35.82 10.28 -5.77
C ASN A 18 -34.49 11.01 -6.14
N SER A 19 -33.59 11.14 -5.20
CA SER A 19 -32.35 11.92 -5.31
C SER A 19 -31.13 11.03 -5.10
N VAL A 20 -30.14 11.17 -5.98
CA VAL A 20 -28.84 10.47 -5.89
C VAL A 20 -28.17 10.77 -4.55
N ASN A 21 -28.18 12.04 -4.11
CA ASN A 21 -27.53 12.44 -2.85
C ASN A 21 -28.11 11.69 -1.66
N SER A 22 -29.44 11.65 -1.55
CA SER A 22 -30.07 10.94 -0.44
C SER A 22 -29.86 9.42 -0.49
N ALA A 23 -29.74 8.83 -1.68
CA ALA A 23 -29.39 7.42 -1.81
C ALA A 23 -27.94 7.17 -1.35
N CYS A 24 -27.01 8.03 -1.72
CA CYS A 24 -25.62 7.97 -1.28
C CYS A 24 -25.48 8.21 0.23
N GLU A 25 -26.20 9.18 0.80
CA GLU A 25 -26.23 9.45 2.25
C GLU A 25 -26.76 8.23 3.04
N LEU A 26 -27.83 7.61 2.56
CA LEU A 26 -28.37 6.39 3.18
C LEU A 26 -27.38 5.23 3.12
N ALA A 27 -26.73 5.01 1.96
CA ALA A 27 -25.71 3.98 1.80
C ALA A 27 -24.52 4.24 2.74
N TYR A 28 -24.10 5.50 2.86
CA TYR A 28 -23.03 5.90 3.79
C TYR A 28 -23.42 5.64 5.25
N ALA A 29 -24.64 5.99 5.68
CA ALA A 29 -25.11 5.72 7.03
C ALA A 29 -25.13 4.22 7.38
N GLU A 30 -25.47 3.37 6.42
CA GLU A 30 -25.42 1.92 6.59
C GLU A 30 -23.99 1.40 6.72
N SER A 31 -23.01 1.93 5.94
CA SER A 31 -21.61 1.54 6.05
C SER A 31 -21.03 1.89 7.41
N GLN A 32 -21.33 3.09 7.95
CA GLN A 32 -20.90 3.50 9.29
C GLN A 32 -21.44 2.58 10.41
N SER A 33 -22.52 1.88 10.14
CA SER A 33 -23.12 0.89 11.05
C SER A 33 -22.52 -0.52 10.86
N ARG A 34 -21.41 -0.67 10.14
CA ARG A 34 -20.77 -1.95 9.75
C ARG A 34 -21.73 -2.85 8.95
N ARG A 35 -22.54 -2.26 8.09
CA ARG A 35 -23.50 -2.95 7.20
C ARG A 35 -23.20 -2.62 5.74
N GLU A 36 -21.95 -2.78 5.32
CA GLU A 36 -21.45 -2.45 3.97
C GLU A 36 -22.25 -3.10 2.85
N ARG A 37 -22.67 -4.36 3.05
CA ARG A 37 -23.56 -5.04 2.09
C ARG A 37 -24.89 -4.32 1.87
N ASN A 38 -25.41 -3.61 2.88
CA ASN A 38 -26.61 -2.82 2.71
C ASN A 38 -26.37 -1.62 1.81
N SER A 39 -25.19 -1.01 1.92
CA SER A 39 -24.78 0.13 1.07
C SER A 39 -24.80 -0.26 -0.41
N GLN A 40 -24.23 -1.43 -0.74
CA GLN A 40 -24.26 -1.99 -2.09
C GLN A 40 -25.68 -2.19 -2.58
N LEU A 41 -26.52 -2.89 -1.79
CA LEU A 41 -27.91 -3.20 -2.14
C LEU A 41 -28.76 -1.94 -2.34
N ILE A 42 -28.59 -0.90 -1.52
CA ILE A 42 -29.28 0.38 -1.62
C ILE A 42 -28.98 1.05 -2.97
N LEU A 43 -27.70 1.17 -3.31
CA LEU A 43 -27.30 1.84 -4.54
C LEU A 43 -27.62 1.02 -5.79
N GLU A 44 -27.50 -0.31 -5.76
CA GLU A 44 -27.91 -1.19 -6.86
C GLU A 44 -29.41 -1.08 -7.14
N ALA A 45 -30.24 -1.16 -6.10
CA ALA A 45 -31.68 -1.03 -6.24
C ALA A 45 -32.12 0.39 -6.64
N PHE A 46 -31.41 1.42 -6.20
CA PHE A 46 -31.61 2.78 -6.67
C PHE A 46 -31.34 2.89 -8.18
N LEU A 47 -30.24 2.33 -8.66
CA LEU A 47 -29.92 2.29 -10.09
C LEU A 47 -30.96 1.51 -10.89
N GLU A 48 -31.38 0.34 -10.42
CA GLU A 48 -32.42 -0.45 -11.10
C GLU A 48 -33.70 0.37 -11.29
N LYS A 49 -34.10 1.14 -10.28
CA LYS A 49 -35.36 1.91 -10.28
C LYS A 49 -35.28 3.21 -11.11
N TYR A 50 -34.12 3.88 -11.12
CA TYR A 50 -34.01 5.25 -11.63
C TYR A 50 -33.02 5.45 -12.75
N ARG A 51 -32.27 4.43 -13.19
CA ARG A 51 -31.16 4.52 -14.14
C ARG A 51 -31.46 5.33 -15.38
N ASP A 52 -32.67 5.15 -15.97
CA ASP A 52 -33.07 5.82 -17.22
C ASP A 52 -33.43 7.29 -17.02
N LYS A 53 -33.58 7.74 -15.77
CA LYS A 53 -33.93 9.12 -15.41
C LYS A 53 -32.69 9.92 -14.94
N LEU A 54 -31.59 9.24 -14.67
CA LEU A 54 -30.36 9.88 -14.18
C LEU A 54 -29.56 10.46 -15.33
N SER A 55 -29.01 11.65 -15.12
CA SER A 55 -27.94 12.20 -15.95
C SER A 55 -26.66 11.38 -15.88
N ASP A 56 -25.75 11.56 -16.82
CA ASP A 56 -24.47 10.84 -16.83
C ASP A 56 -23.61 11.19 -15.60
N VAL A 57 -23.68 12.44 -15.12
CA VAL A 57 -22.99 12.87 -13.89
C VAL A 57 -23.54 12.15 -12.66
N GLU A 58 -24.85 12.03 -12.54
CA GLU A 58 -25.50 11.33 -11.44
C GLU A 58 -25.19 9.82 -11.47
N LYS A 59 -25.21 9.21 -12.66
CA LYS A 59 -24.79 7.80 -12.83
C LYS A 59 -23.34 7.61 -12.43
N ALA A 60 -22.44 8.49 -12.87
CA ALA A 60 -21.03 8.41 -12.50
C ALA A 60 -20.83 8.47 -11.00
N LYS A 61 -21.56 9.35 -10.28
CA LYS A 61 -21.52 9.41 -8.80
C LYS A 61 -21.94 8.09 -8.17
N VAL A 62 -23.07 7.52 -8.59
CA VAL A 62 -23.57 6.26 -8.02
C VAL A 62 -22.63 5.11 -8.33
N TYR A 63 -22.08 5.05 -9.56
CA TYR A 63 -21.10 4.02 -9.92
C TYR A 63 -19.82 4.11 -9.10
N THR A 64 -19.27 5.31 -8.91
CA THR A 64 -18.06 5.49 -8.09
C THR A 64 -18.30 5.07 -6.65
N ASN A 65 -19.44 5.47 -6.06
CA ASN A 65 -19.76 5.10 -4.70
C ASN A 65 -20.06 3.60 -4.55
N LEU A 66 -20.70 2.97 -5.56
CA LEU A 66 -20.84 1.52 -5.60
C LEU A 66 -19.50 0.80 -5.65
N ALA A 67 -18.59 1.25 -6.52
CA ALA A 67 -17.26 0.68 -6.62
C ALA A 67 -16.55 0.69 -5.25
N PHE A 68 -16.63 1.82 -4.52
CA PHE A 68 -16.07 1.93 -3.18
C PHE A 68 -16.58 0.85 -2.23
N TYR A 69 -17.87 0.53 -2.26
CA TYR A 69 -18.43 -0.54 -1.40
C TYR A 69 -18.14 -1.97 -1.91
N TYR A 70 -17.44 -2.09 -3.04
CA TYR A 70 -16.98 -3.37 -3.60
C TYR A 70 -15.46 -3.53 -3.55
N THR A 71 -14.73 -2.69 -2.78
CA THR A 71 -13.27 -2.69 -2.68
C THR A 71 -12.67 -3.95 -2.04
N ASP A 72 -13.49 -4.81 -1.42
CA ASP A 72 -12.96 -6.01 -0.79
C ASP A 72 -12.47 -7.03 -1.82
N GLU A 73 -11.17 -7.33 -1.78
CA GLU A 73 -10.50 -8.49 -2.37
C GLU A 73 -10.64 -8.65 -3.91
N GLY A 74 -10.27 -7.63 -4.68
CA GLY A 74 -10.17 -7.78 -6.14
C GLY A 74 -11.51 -8.08 -6.83
N ASN A 75 -12.60 -7.54 -6.29
CA ASN A 75 -13.93 -7.74 -6.82
C ASN A 75 -14.06 -7.12 -8.22
N ILE A 76 -14.34 -7.96 -9.22
CA ILE A 76 -14.52 -7.51 -10.59
C ILE A 76 -15.58 -6.40 -10.74
N LYS A 77 -16.55 -6.33 -9.83
CA LYS A 77 -17.58 -5.28 -9.82
C LYS A 77 -17.00 -3.90 -9.49
N GLU A 78 -15.96 -3.80 -8.66
CA GLU A 78 -15.26 -2.54 -8.41
C GLU A 78 -14.78 -1.94 -9.73
N TYR A 79 -14.03 -2.72 -10.50
CA TYR A 79 -13.53 -2.31 -11.80
C TYR A 79 -14.64 -1.97 -12.80
N ASP A 80 -15.69 -2.80 -12.86
CA ASP A 80 -16.81 -2.59 -13.79
C ASP A 80 -17.51 -1.26 -13.53
N TYR A 81 -17.77 -0.92 -12.27
CA TYR A 81 -18.41 0.34 -11.90
C TYR A 81 -17.49 1.55 -12.13
N LEU A 82 -16.21 1.48 -11.76
CA LEU A 82 -15.24 2.55 -12.04
C LEU A 82 -15.09 2.79 -13.54
N SER A 83 -14.95 1.72 -14.32
CA SER A 83 -14.89 1.79 -15.78
C SER A 83 -16.16 2.38 -16.39
N ALA A 84 -17.33 2.03 -15.84
CA ALA A 84 -18.60 2.62 -16.29
C ALA A 84 -18.67 4.12 -16.00
N ALA A 85 -18.21 4.57 -14.82
CA ALA A 85 -18.16 5.97 -14.45
C ALA A 85 -17.19 6.77 -15.35
N VAL A 86 -16.00 6.21 -15.65
CA VAL A 86 -15.03 6.83 -16.58
C VAL A 86 -15.59 6.98 -17.99
N LYS A 87 -16.32 5.97 -18.51
CA LYS A 87 -16.96 6.04 -19.82
C LYS A 87 -18.02 7.15 -19.93
N LEU A 88 -18.58 7.58 -18.80
CA LEU A 88 -19.50 8.73 -18.72
C LEU A 88 -18.77 10.07 -18.57
N ASN A 89 -17.44 10.09 -18.67
CA ASN A 89 -16.60 11.27 -18.43
C ASN A 89 -16.86 11.87 -17.05
N SER A 90 -16.77 11.04 -16.01
CA SER A 90 -16.99 11.45 -14.61
C SER A 90 -16.27 12.78 -14.30
N PRO A 91 -16.97 13.78 -13.73
CA PRO A 91 -16.32 14.99 -13.26
C PRO A 91 -15.67 14.83 -11.88
N TYR A 92 -15.83 13.69 -11.26
CA TYR A 92 -15.37 13.39 -9.89
C TYR A 92 -13.96 12.82 -9.91
N ILE A 93 -13.06 13.43 -9.15
CA ILE A 93 -11.68 12.99 -9.00
C ILE A 93 -11.61 11.60 -8.34
N GLU A 94 -12.55 11.32 -7.44
CA GLU A 94 -12.67 10.06 -6.72
C GLU A 94 -12.80 8.86 -7.67
N THR A 95 -13.46 9.04 -8.81
CA THR A 95 -13.56 8.00 -9.86
C THR A 95 -12.19 7.58 -10.37
N TYR A 96 -11.35 8.55 -10.67
CA TYR A 96 -10.00 8.31 -11.21
C TYR A 96 -9.04 7.84 -10.14
N ARG A 97 -9.19 8.32 -8.90
CA ARG A 97 -8.46 7.82 -7.75
C ARG A 97 -8.76 6.33 -7.51
N GLY A 98 -10.05 5.97 -7.43
CA GLY A 98 -10.46 4.57 -7.26
C GLY A 98 -9.89 3.67 -8.36
N LEU A 99 -10.03 4.06 -9.64
CA LEU A 99 -9.51 3.28 -10.76
C LEU A 99 -7.97 3.16 -10.72
N ALA A 100 -7.27 4.23 -10.35
CA ALA A 100 -5.82 4.21 -10.23
C ALA A 100 -5.35 3.27 -9.11
N LEU A 101 -6.00 3.31 -7.94
CA LEU A 101 -5.69 2.44 -6.81
C LEU A 101 -6.02 0.97 -7.13
N TYR A 102 -7.13 0.69 -7.79
CA TYR A 102 -7.47 -0.66 -8.26
C TYR A 102 -6.35 -1.26 -9.12
N HIS A 103 -5.91 -0.54 -10.15
CA HIS A 103 -4.84 -1.01 -11.02
C HIS A 103 -3.49 -1.09 -10.31
N PHE A 104 -3.20 -0.18 -9.36
CA PHE A 104 -1.96 -0.24 -8.59
C PHE A 104 -1.92 -1.46 -7.67
N SER A 105 -3.02 -1.79 -7.02
CA SER A 105 -3.16 -3.02 -6.22
C SER A 105 -2.97 -4.27 -7.07
N ALA A 106 -3.61 -4.33 -8.24
CA ALA A 106 -3.44 -5.44 -9.18
C ALA A 106 -1.97 -5.57 -9.67
N TYR A 107 -1.27 -4.45 -9.88
CA TYR A 107 0.17 -4.46 -10.16
C TYR A 107 0.97 -5.08 -9.01
N ARG A 108 0.69 -4.69 -7.75
CA ARG A 108 1.41 -5.22 -6.59
C ARG A 108 1.19 -6.72 -6.39
N GLU A 109 -0.02 -7.20 -6.64
CA GLU A 109 -0.36 -8.62 -6.50
C GLU A 109 0.24 -9.49 -7.62
N LYS A 110 0.15 -9.00 -8.87
CA LYS A 110 0.47 -9.82 -10.07
C LYS A 110 1.82 -9.50 -10.71
N GLY A 111 2.48 -8.42 -10.30
CA GLY A 111 3.71 -7.93 -10.94
C GLY A 111 3.50 -7.40 -12.36
N SER A 112 2.25 -7.10 -12.75
CA SER A 112 1.92 -6.72 -14.13
C SER A 112 2.24 -5.25 -14.40
N VAL A 113 3.26 -5.01 -15.23
CA VAL A 113 3.62 -3.66 -15.68
C VAL A 113 2.48 -2.98 -16.45
N GLU A 114 1.59 -3.74 -17.10
CA GLU A 114 0.45 -3.16 -17.81
C GLU A 114 -0.57 -2.58 -16.82
N GLU A 115 -0.84 -3.26 -15.70
CA GLU A 115 -1.66 -2.71 -14.63
C GLU A 115 -1.06 -1.40 -14.06
N LEU A 116 0.26 -1.35 -13.88
CA LEU A 116 0.93 -0.12 -13.45
C LEU A 116 0.77 1.04 -14.46
N LYS A 117 0.78 0.75 -15.75
CA LYS A 117 0.51 1.77 -16.79
C LYS A 117 -0.94 2.24 -16.78
N GLU A 118 -1.90 1.35 -16.54
CA GLU A 118 -3.30 1.75 -16.40
C GLU A 118 -3.50 2.62 -15.15
N SER A 119 -2.86 2.27 -14.02
CA SER A 119 -2.83 3.12 -12.84
C SER A 119 -2.27 4.51 -13.15
N LEU A 120 -1.11 4.57 -13.83
CA LEU A 120 -0.51 5.84 -14.27
C LEU A 120 -1.47 6.69 -15.13
N ARG A 121 -2.19 6.07 -16.07
CA ARG A 121 -3.17 6.76 -16.93
C ARG A 121 -4.33 7.32 -16.11
N ALA A 122 -4.84 6.55 -15.18
CA ALA A 122 -5.93 6.97 -14.31
C ALA A 122 -5.51 8.15 -13.42
N PHE A 123 -4.34 8.08 -12.77
CA PHE A 123 -3.79 9.22 -12.01
C PHE A 123 -3.59 10.45 -12.91
N ALA A 124 -3.01 10.28 -14.11
CA ALA A 124 -2.80 11.39 -15.05
C ALA A 124 -4.12 12.07 -15.44
N THR A 125 -5.18 11.28 -15.65
CA THR A 125 -6.51 11.83 -15.96
C THR A 125 -7.08 12.56 -14.75
N GLY A 126 -6.92 12.02 -13.56
CA GLY A 126 -7.35 12.67 -12.32
C GLY A 126 -6.64 14.00 -12.08
N VAL A 127 -5.34 14.11 -12.38
CA VAL A 127 -4.58 15.39 -12.32
C VAL A 127 -5.18 16.44 -13.24
N ILE A 128 -5.73 16.04 -14.41
CA ILE A 128 -6.41 16.97 -15.33
C ILE A 128 -7.76 17.43 -14.74
N VAL A 129 -8.49 16.54 -14.06
CA VAL A 129 -9.78 16.85 -13.43
C VAL A 129 -9.59 17.77 -12.22
N SER A 130 -8.62 17.44 -11.37
CA SER A 130 -8.25 18.26 -10.20
C SER A 130 -6.76 18.06 -9.90
N ASN A 131 -6.04 19.18 -9.88
CA ASN A 131 -4.60 19.19 -9.59
C ASN A 131 -4.36 19.16 -8.07
N ASP A 132 -4.80 18.09 -7.40
CA ASP A 132 -4.60 17.91 -5.97
C ASP A 132 -3.33 17.13 -5.62
N TYR A 133 -3.00 17.10 -4.32
CA TYR A 133 -1.81 16.46 -3.81
C TYR A 133 -1.79 14.95 -4.09
N GLU A 134 -2.88 14.25 -3.76
CA GLU A 134 -2.92 12.78 -3.80
C GLU A 134 -2.78 12.24 -5.23
N MET A 135 -3.43 12.92 -6.20
CA MET A 135 -3.35 12.52 -7.60
C MET A 135 -1.94 12.73 -8.16
N ASN A 136 -1.32 13.89 -7.88
CA ASN A 136 0.06 14.15 -8.30
C ASN A 136 1.05 13.20 -7.61
N PHE A 137 0.85 12.93 -6.33
CA PHE A 137 1.68 11.99 -5.58
C PHE A 137 1.58 10.57 -6.18
N GLY A 138 0.37 10.06 -6.39
CA GLY A 138 0.14 8.75 -6.99
C GLY A 138 0.70 8.65 -8.41
N TYR A 139 0.54 9.71 -9.21
CA TYR A 139 1.14 9.78 -10.54
C TYR A 139 2.68 9.67 -10.48
N ALA A 140 3.33 10.39 -9.57
CA ALA A 140 4.77 10.32 -9.37
C ALA A 140 5.23 8.94 -8.85
N VAL A 141 4.46 8.31 -7.97
CA VAL A 141 4.70 6.93 -7.50
C VAL A 141 4.69 5.95 -8.68
N CYS A 142 3.69 6.02 -9.55
CA CYS A 142 3.65 5.16 -10.76
C CYS A 142 4.86 5.39 -11.68
N LEU A 143 5.29 6.63 -11.84
CA LEU A 143 6.52 6.93 -12.60
C LEU A 143 7.76 6.32 -11.96
N PHE A 144 7.88 6.39 -10.63
CA PHE A 144 8.97 5.78 -9.89
C PHE A 144 8.99 4.26 -10.08
N GLU A 145 7.86 3.58 -9.91
CA GLU A 145 7.73 2.13 -10.09
C GLU A 145 7.99 1.71 -11.57
N LEU A 146 7.72 2.59 -12.54
CA LEU A 146 8.11 2.44 -13.95
C LEU A 146 9.58 2.80 -14.22
N LYS A 147 10.39 3.03 -13.17
CA LYS A 147 11.82 3.39 -13.22
C LYS A 147 12.09 4.71 -13.96
N GLN A 148 11.10 5.61 -14.05
CA GLN A 148 11.24 6.95 -14.62
C GLN A 148 11.61 7.96 -13.52
N TYR A 149 12.71 7.69 -12.82
CA TYR A 149 13.11 8.36 -11.57
C TYR A 149 13.26 9.87 -11.70
N GLU A 150 13.84 10.39 -12.81
CA GLU A 150 13.95 11.83 -13.03
C GLU A 150 12.60 12.52 -13.09
N LYS A 151 11.62 11.90 -13.78
CA LYS A 151 10.29 12.47 -13.90
C LYS A 151 9.54 12.43 -12.57
N ALA A 152 9.63 11.31 -11.87
CA ALA A 152 9.03 11.16 -10.54
C ALA A 152 9.60 12.21 -9.58
N LYS A 153 10.93 12.37 -9.55
CA LYS A 153 11.63 13.34 -8.71
C LYS A 153 11.14 14.76 -8.94
N VAL A 154 11.01 15.18 -10.20
CA VAL A 154 10.53 16.54 -10.53
C VAL A 154 9.17 16.81 -9.90
N ILE A 155 8.25 15.85 -9.98
CA ILE A 155 6.90 16.01 -9.40
C ILE A 155 6.95 16.03 -7.87
N PHE A 156 7.73 15.13 -7.25
CA PHE A 156 7.89 15.15 -5.79
C PHE A 156 8.53 16.45 -5.29
N GLU A 157 9.48 17.02 -6.02
CA GLU A 157 10.09 18.32 -5.69
C GLU A 157 9.09 19.48 -5.84
N GLU A 158 8.21 19.47 -6.84
CA GLU A 158 7.13 20.46 -6.98
C GLU A 158 6.12 20.34 -5.82
N LEU A 159 5.75 19.10 -5.46
CA LEU A 159 4.88 18.87 -4.30
C LEU A 159 5.55 19.34 -3.00
N LEU A 160 6.85 19.10 -2.81
CA LEU A 160 7.58 19.54 -1.62
C LEU A 160 7.61 21.07 -1.48
N LYS A 161 7.64 21.84 -2.59
CA LYS A 161 7.54 23.31 -2.53
C LYS A 161 6.20 23.77 -1.96
N SER A 162 5.12 23.06 -2.29
CA SER A 162 3.77 23.36 -1.81
C SER A 162 3.51 22.81 -0.42
N TYR A 163 4.16 21.70 -0.06
CA TYR A 163 3.98 20.94 1.19
C TYR A 163 5.33 20.67 1.88
N PRO A 164 6.05 21.71 2.34
CA PRO A 164 7.45 21.60 2.77
C PRO A 164 7.67 20.75 4.02
N ASN A 165 6.64 20.48 4.80
CA ASN A 165 6.74 19.70 6.04
C ASN A 165 6.43 18.20 5.84
N ARG A 166 6.08 17.77 4.64
CA ARG A 166 5.77 16.36 4.38
C ARG A 166 7.05 15.54 4.21
N MET A 167 7.39 14.80 5.27
CA MET A 167 8.61 13.98 5.30
C MET A 167 8.59 12.86 4.27
N ARG A 168 7.43 12.29 3.96
CA ARG A 168 7.27 11.28 2.90
C ARG A 168 7.79 11.75 1.54
N LEU A 169 7.64 13.03 1.20
CA LEU A 169 8.19 13.59 -0.04
C LEU A 169 9.71 13.59 -0.05
N LEU A 170 10.36 13.84 1.11
CA LEU A 170 11.82 13.73 1.22
C LEU A 170 12.30 12.30 1.00
N VAL A 171 11.57 11.30 1.53
CA VAL A 171 11.83 9.87 1.27
C VAL A 171 11.73 9.58 -0.22
N CYS A 172 10.63 9.98 -0.88
CA CYS A 172 10.42 9.74 -2.30
C CYS A 172 11.52 10.36 -3.18
N ILE A 173 11.95 11.60 -2.85
CA ILE A 173 13.04 12.29 -3.55
C ILE A 173 14.36 11.54 -3.28
N ALA A 174 14.64 11.15 -2.03
CA ALA A 174 15.85 10.40 -1.70
C ALA A 174 15.92 9.07 -2.46
N TYR A 175 14.82 8.34 -2.57
CA TYR A 175 14.74 7.11 -3.34
C TYR A 175 15.01 7.32 -4.84
N CYS A 176 14.47 8.40 -5.41
CA CYS A 176 14.80 8.77 -6.78
C CYS A 176 16.31 9.03 -6.91
N GLU A 177 16.92 9.79 -5.98
CA GLU A 177 18.36 10.09 -6.00
C GLU A 177 19.24 8.84 -5.84
N VAL A 178 18.79 7.86 -5.03
CA VAL A 178 19.45 6.54 -4.90
C VAL A 178 19.57 5.87 -6.27
N TYR A 179 18.45 5.72 -6.98
CA TYR A 179 18.42 5.03 -8.27
C TYR A 179 19.04 5.83 -9.43
N LEU A 180 19.15 7.16 -9.27
CA LEU A 180 19.88 8.03 -10.20
C LEU A 180 21.40 8.03 -9.95
N GLY A 181 21.87 7.35 -8.91
CA GLY A 181 23.29 7.32 -8.53
C GLY A 181 23.80 8.59 -7.84
N ASN A 182 22.90 9.46 -7.42
CA ASN A 182 23.21 10.75 -6.78
C ASN A 182 23.41 10.58 -5.27
N LYS A 183 24.33 9.72 -4.87
CA LYS A 183 24.55 9.28 -3.48
C LYS A 183 24.57 10.44 -2.48
N LYS A 184 25.32 11.53 -2.78
CA LYS A 184 25.42 12.66 -1.86
C LYS A 184 24.07 13.32 -1.62
N GLN A 185 23.31 13.57 -2.68
CA GLN A 185 21.99 14.22 -2.60
C GLN A 185 21.02 13.32 -1.83
N ALA A 186 21.02 12.01 -2.10
CA ALA A 186 20.22 11.05 -1.35
C ALA A 186 20.51 11.11 0.16
N LEU A 187 21.78 11.05 0.56
CA LEU A 187 22.20 11.14 1.95
C LEU A 187 21.82 12.47 2.60
N ASP A 188 21.97 13.59 1.87
CA ASP A 188 21.58 14.91 2.38
C ASP A 188 20.06 15.01 2.59
N ARG A 189 19.25 14.31 1.80
CA ARG A 189 17.78 14.21 1.99
C ARG A 189 17.42 13.31 3.17
N LEU A 190 17.99 12.10 3.23
CA LEU A 190 17.72 11.14 4.31
C LEU A 190 18.01 11.75 5.69
N LYS A 191 19.08 12.55 5.84
CA LYS A 191 19.42 13.24 7.10
C LYS A 191 18.42 14.32 7.52
N GLN A 192 17.58 14.82 6.63
CA GLN A 192 16.55 15.82 6.92
C GLN A 192 15.24 15.19 7.37
N ILE A 193 15.05 13.89 7.15
CA ILE A 193 13.82 13.17 7.46
C ILE A 193 13.65 13.09 8.98
N LYS A 194 12.43 13.36 9.42
CA LYS A 194 11.96 13.12 10.77
C LYS A 194 10.94 12.00 10.71
N LEU A 195 11.11 11.01 11.58
CA LEU A 195 10.17 9.89 11.68
C LEU A 195 8.79 10.35 12.16
N GLY A 196 7.77 9.59 11.80
CA GLY A 196 6.38 9.91 12.06
C GLY A 196 5.72 10.67 10.91
N GLY A 197 4.49 11.10 11.15
CA GLY A 197 3.69 11.87 10.20
C GLY A 197 3.68 13.37 10.48
N ASP A 198 3.25 14.15 9.50
CA ASP A 198 2.87 15.53 9.72
C ASP A 198 1.50 15.54 10.42
N VAL A 199 1.45 16.06 11.64
CA VAL A 199 0.23 16.10 12.47
C VAL A 199 -0.91 16.89 11.80
N ALA A 200 -0.59 17.77 10.85
CA ALA A 200 -1.56 18.55 10.09
C ALA A 200 -2.25 17.75 8.96
N TYR A 201 -1.72 16.60 8.59
CA TYR A 201 -2.22 15.81 7.47
C TYR A 201 -2.39 14.35 7.91
N HIS A 202 -3.57 13.99 8.36
CA HIS A 202 -3.94 12.62 8.72
C HIS A 202 -4.20 11.72 7.50
N LEU A 203 -3.31 11.74 6.52
CA LEU A 203 -3.41 10.85 5.37
C LEU A 203 -2.71 9.53 5.67
N SER A 204 -3.38 8.43 5.41
CA SER A 204 -2.76 7.11 5.42
C SER A 204 -1.55 7.08 4.49
N ASN A 205 -0.48 6.40 4.89
CA ASN A 205 0.78 6.25 4.14
C ASN A 205 1.62 7.54 3.98
N ASP A 206 1.33 8.60 4.72
CA ASP A 206 2.18 9.81 4.75
C ASP A 206 3.21 9.77 5.90
N GLU A 207 3.05 8.85 6.83
CA GLU A 207 4.02 8.60 7.90
C GLU A 207 5.31 8.00 7.35
N VAL A 208 6.42 8.35 7.98
CA VAL A 208 7.75 7.83 7.66
C VAL A 208 8.24 7.00 8.83
N PHE A 209 8.61 5.78 8.55
CA PHE A 209 9.10 4.80 9.52
C PHE A 209 10.59 4.54 9.33
N GLU A 210 11.22 3.92 10.31
CA GLU A 210 12.63 3.55 10.31
C GLU A 210 13.01 2.75 9.06
N LEU A 211 12.17 1.80 8.63
CA LEU A 211 12.42 0.97 7.44
C LEU A 211 12.54 1.78 6.14
N ASP A 212 11.82 2.91 6.03
CA ASP A 212 11.95 3.81 4.88
C ASP A 212 13.36 4.39 4.72
N ILE A 213 14.13 4.45 5.80
CA ILE A 213 15.49 5.03 5.81
C ILE A 213 16.53 3.92 5.75
N ILE A 214 16.34 2.85 6.48
CA ILE A 214 17.26 1.71 6.63
C ILE A 214 17.62 1.13 5.25
N ASP A 215 16.61 0.79 4.44
CA ASP A 215 16.82 0.19 3.13
C ASP A 215 17.60 1.12 2.18
N ALA A 216 17.35 2.42 2.25
CA ALA A 216 18.09 3.39 1.45
C ALA A 216 19.57 3.46 1.83
N TYR A 217 19.93 3.44 3.12
CA TYR A 217 21.32 3.38 3.57
C TYR A 217 22.01 2.10 3.11
N TYR A 218 21.32 0.96 3.17
CA TYR A 218 21.87 -0.31 2.68
C TYR A 218 22.22 -0.27 1.19
N ILE A 219 21.31 0.23 0.36
CA ILE A 219 21.54 0.32 -1.10
C ILE A 219 22.69 1.29 -1.42
N LEU A 220 22.84 2.35 -0.63
CA LEU A 220 23.91 3.34 -0.77
C LEU A 220 25.27 2.87 -0.25
N ASP A 221 25.39 1.63 0.23
CA ASP A 221 26.59 1.08 0.88
C ASP A 221 27.05 1.88 2.11
N GLU A 222 26.11 2.51 2.81
CA GLU A 222 26.34 3.24 4.05
C GLU A 222 26.08 2.33 5.26
N TYR A 223 26.79 1.20 5.31
CA TYR A 223 26.54 0.11 6.29
C TYR A 223 26.68 0.54 7.74
N GLY A 224 27.50 1.54 8.06
CA GLY A 224 27.56 2.10 9.41
C GLY A 224 26.24 2.74 9.82
N LEU A 225 25.69 3.64 8.98
CA LEU A 225 24.39 4.27 9.22
C LEU A 225 23.25 3.25 9.19
N PHE A 226 23.32 2.31 8.25
CA PHE A 226 22.36 1.21 8.15
C PHE A 226 22.25 0.43 9.47
N LEU A 227 23.39 -0.03 10.03
CA LEU A 227 23.39 -0.80 11.27
C LEU A 227 22.99 0.04 12.49
N ASP A 228 23.37 1.33 12.53
CA ASP A 228 22.96 2.24 13.59
C ASP A 228 21.42 2.43 13.62
N GLU A 229 20.78 2.52 12.47
CA GLU A 229 19.31 2.61 12.37
C GLU A 229 18.65 1.26 12.67
N CYS A 230 19.22 0.13 12.20
CA CYS A 230 18.75 -1.21 12.58
C CYS A 230 18.72 -1.41 14.10
N GLU A 231 19.78 -0.99 14.79
CA GLU A 231 19.83 -1.13 16.27
C GLU A 231 18.75 -0.29 16.99
N LYS A 232 18.39 0.87 16.44
CA LYS A 232 17.31 1.70 16.99
C LYS A 232 15.93 1.08 16.74
N ALA A 233 15.75 0.44 15.59
CA ALA A 233 14.48 -0.13 15.14
C ALA A 233 14.22 -1.55 15.69
N LYS A 234 15.20 -2.23 16.28
CA LYS A 234 15.12 -3.64 16.69
C LYS A 234 13.93 -4.02 17.59
N SER A 235 13.38 -3.07 18.33
CA SER A 235 12.23 -3.33 19.19
C SER A 235 10.89 -3.25 18.44
N ASP A 236 10.85 -2.60 17.28
CA ASP A 236 9.61 -2.14 16.68
C ASP A 236 9.42 -2.61 15.21
N CYS A 237 10.44 -3.22 14.61
CA CYS A 237 10.43 -3.63 13.21
C CYS A 237 10.99 -5.04 13.00
N ASP A 238 10.33 -5.82 12.13
CA ASP A 238 10.91 -7.02 11.54
C ASP A 238 11.95 -6.61 10.49
N LEU A 239 13.21 -6.60 10.89
CA LEU A 239 14.32 -6.31 10.00
C LEU A 239 14.54 -7.49 9.04
N SER A 240 14.85 -7.19 7.79
CA SER A 240 15.27 -8.23 6.84
C SER A 240 16.63 -8.80 7.24
N ASP A 241 16.66 -10.05 7.65
CA ASP A 241 17.86 -10.73 8.17
C ASP A 241 19.04 -10.69 7.19
N GLY A 242 18.78 -10.94 5.92
CA GLY A 242 19.84 -11.01 4.91
C GLY A 242 20.65 -9.72 4.78
N PRO A 243 20.06 -8.56 4.55
CA PRO A 243 20.74 -7.27 4.54
C PRO A 243 21.46 -6.97 5.86
N TYR A 244 20.85 -7.28 7.01
CA TYR A 244 21.45 -7.06 8.32
C TYR A 244 22.73 -7.88 8.51
N TYR A 245 22.68 -9.17 8.19
CA TYR A 245 23.85 -10.05 8.25
C TYR A 245 24.96 -9.60 7.31
N PHE A 246 24.61 -9.22 6.08
CA PHE A 246 25.59 -8.68 5.13
C PHE A 246 26.26 -7.39 5.65
N GLY A 247 25.48 -6.50 6.25
CA GLY A 247 25.98 -5.27 6.88
C GLY A 247 26.99 -5.57 7.98
N LEU A 248 26.66 -6.48 8.93
CA LEU A 248 27.54 -6.93 10.00
C LEU A 248 28.84 -7.53 9.46
N TRP A 249 28.74 -8.42 8.48
CA TRP A 249 29.90 -9.06 7.85
C TRP A 249 30.83 -8.06 7.17
N THR A 250 30.27 -7.15 6.39
CA THR A 250 31.01 -6.12 5.67
C THR A 250 31.70 -5.13 6.60
N MET A 251 31.08 -4.79 7.74
CA MET A 251 31.64 -3.94 8.77
C MET A 251 32.61 -4.69 9.72
N LYS A 252 32.92 -5.95 9.43
CA LYS A 252 33.82 -6.82 10.21
C LYS A 252 33.36 -7.06 11.66
N GLN A 253 32.05 -7.00 11.89
CA GLN A 253 31.45 -7.32 13.17
C GLN A 253 31.12 -8.84 13.25
N HIS A 254 32.15 -9.68 13.02
CA HIS A 254 31.98 -11.12 12.85
C HIS A 254 31.39 -11.81 14.08
N ASP A 255 31.80 -11.42 15.29
CA ASP A 255 31.26 -11.99 16.53
C ASP A 255 29.75 -11.69 16.69
N MET A 256 29.32 -10.50 16.24
CA MET A 256 27.89 -10.14 16.24
C MET A 256 27.14 -10.89 15.16
N PHE A 257 27.71 -10.99 13.98
CA PHE A 257 27.14 -11.79 12.88
C PHE A 257 26.90 -13.23 13.32
N ASP A 258 27.92 -13.91 13.84
CA ASP A 258 27.81 -15.30 14.27
C ASP A 258 26.76 -15.46 15.38
N ARG A 259 26.71 -14.54 16.33
CA ARG A 259 25.70 -14.55 17.41
C ARG A 259 24.26 -14.40 16.89
N GLU A 260 24.02 -13.45 15.99
CA GLU A 260 22.66 -13.22 15.46
C GLU A 260 22.20 -14.39 14.57
N VAL A 261 23.08 -14.92 13.71
CA VAL A 261 22.79 -16.11 12.91
C VAL A 261 22.52 -17.34 13.79
N ASP A 262 23.34 -17.56 14.83
CA ASP A 262 23.12 -18.67 15.77
C ASP A 262 21.83 -18.51 16.59
N LYS A 263 21.48 -17.28 16.95
CA LYS A 263 20.21 -16.97 17.60
C LYS A 263 19.03 -17.39 16.72
N GLN A 264 18.99 -16.92 15.48
CA GLN A 264 17.92 -17.26 14.53
C GLN A 264 17.85 -18.76 14.26
N ARG A 265 19.02 -19.40 14.08
CA ARG A 265 19.11 -20.88 13.93
C ARG A 265 18.48 -21.62 15.09
N ASN A 266 18.78 -21.21 16.33
CA ASN A 266 18.22 -21.82 17.52
C ASN A 266 16.72 -21.58 17.68
N GLU A 267 16.22 -20.40 17.26
CA GLU A 267 14.79 -20.09 17.25
C GLU A 267 14.04 -21.00 16.25
N LEU A 268 14.56 -21.17 15.04
CA LEU A 268 13.97 -22.07 14.03
C LEU A 268 13.97 -23.53 14.50
N LEU A 269 15.09 -24.00 15.08
CA LEU A 269 15.16 -25.35 15.65
C LEU A 269 14.15 -25.54 16.79
N ALA A 270 13.96 -24.54 17.63
CA ALA A 270 12.97 -24.60 18.70
C ALA A 270 11.53 -24.64 18.14
N CYS A 271 11.23 -23.87 17.08
CA CYS A 271 9.93 -23.94 16.41
C CYS A 271 9.65 -25.33 15.84
N ILE A 272 10.63 -25.94 15.16
CA ILE A 272 10.52 -27.30 14.62
C ILE A 272 10.27 -28.32 15.73
N GLU A 273 11.03 -28.28 16.82
CA GLU A 273 10.85 -29.22 17.92
C GLU A 273 9.51 -29.02 18.68
N ASN A 274 9.11 -27.77 18.88
CA ASN A 274 7.81 -27.46 19.49
C ASN A 274 6.65 -27.96 18.62
N ALA A 275 6.70 -27.75 17.32
CA ALA A 275 5.65 -28.23 16.43
C ALA A 275 5.51 -29.75 16.42
N LYS A 276 6.62 -30.50 16.58
CA LYS A 276 6.56 -31.97 16.64
C LYS A 276 5.74 -32.48 17.81
N ILE A 277 5.72 -31.75 18.94
CA ILE A 277 5.02 -32.15 20.18
C ILE A 277 3.68 -31.41 20.35
N ASP A 278 3.40 -30.39 19.53
CA ASP A 278 2.18 -29.64 19.62
C ASP A 278 0.99 -30.46 19.06
N GLU A 279 -0.10 -30.46 19.83
CA GLU A 279 -1.35 -31.19 19.53
C GLU A 279 -2.46 -30.25 19.00
N ASP A 280 -2.20 -28.92 18.93
CA ASP A 280 -3.19 -27.90 18.59
C ASP A 280 -3.36 -27.67 17.07
N PHE A 281 -2.75 -28.50 16.21
CA PHE A 281 -2.94 -28.44 14.77
C PHE A 281 -4.25 -29.09 14.34
N ASP A 282 -4.96 -28.50 13.39
CA ASP A 282 -6.22 -29.00 12.88
C ASP A 282 -6.05 -30.36 12.13
N SER A 283 -4.86 -30.63 11.59
CA SER A 283 -4.52 -31.88 10.91
C SER A 283 -3.02 -32.19 10.97
N GLU A 284 -2.68 -33.47 10.79
CA GLU A 284 -1.27 -33.89 10.67
C GLU A 284 -0.62 -33.34 9.39
N GLU A 285 -1.39 -33.14 8.32
CA GLU A 285 -0.91 -32.54 7.08
C GLU A 285 -0.49 -31.08 7.30
N GLU A 286 -1.32 -30.30 7.95
CA GLU A 286 -1.00 -28.91 8.33
C GLU A 286 0.26 -28.85 9.21
N LYS A 287 0.36 -29.73 10.22
CA LYS A 287 1.54 -29.84 11.09
C LYS A 287 2.82 -30.09 10.28
N GLN A 288 2.77 -31.02 9.33
CA GLN A 288 3.92 -31.33 8.49
C GLN A 288 4.28 -30.18 7.54
N ASP A 289 3.30 -29.44 7.03
CA ASP A 289 3.56 -28.26 6.20
C ASP A 289 4.25 -27.14 7.01
N TYR A 290 3.84 -26.90 8.26
CA TYR A 290 4.53 -25.95 9.15
C TYR A 290 5.96 -26.38 9.46
N ILE A 291 6.18 -27.64 9.85
CA ILE A 291 7.52 -28.16 10.13
C ILE A 291 8.41 -27.99 8.92
N LYS A 292 7.92 -28.37 7.74
CA LYS A 292 8.66 -28.25 6.48
C LYS A 292 9.01 -26.80 6.16
N SER A 293 8.11 -25.86 6.38
CA SER A 293 8.38 -24.43 6.18
C SER A 293 9.56 -23.96 7.01
N TRP A 294 9.62 -24.32 8.31
CA TRP A 294 10.76 -23.94 9.16
C TRP A 294 12.05 -24.70 8.82
N GLU A 295 11.97 -25.94 8.33
CA GLU A 295 13.15 -26.67 7.84
C GLU A 295 13.70 -25.99 6.57
N ASP A 296 12.85 -25.55 5.66
CA ASP A 296 13.22 -24.77 4.48
C ASP A 296 13.84 -23.41 4.86
N ASP A 297 13.30 -22.73 5.89
CA ASP A 297 13.87 -21.48 6.42
C ASP A 297 15.24 -21.71 7.05
N LEU A 298 15.44 -22.80 7.77
CA LEU A 298 16.73 -23.17 8.37
C LEU A 298 17.77 -23.47 7.28
N GLU A 299 17.39 -24.17 6.20
CA GLU A 299 18.26 -24.41 5.04
C GLU A 299 18.63 -23.11 4.34
N ASN A 300 17.65 -22.22 4.14
CA ASN A 300 17.85 -20.90 3.55
C ASN A 300 18.81 -20.03 4.40
N LEU A 301 18.68 -20.06 5.73
CA LEU A 301 19.59 -19.33 6.65
C LEU A 301 21.03 -19.84 6.51
N ASN A 302 21.23 -21.16 6.52
CA ASN A 302 22.56 -21.76 6.36
C ASN A 302 23.19 -21.45 5.00
N LEU A 303 22.38 -21.48 3.92
CA LEU A 303 22.82 -21.11 2.59
C LEU A 303 23.18 -19.63 2.49
N LEU A 304 22.39 -18.75 3.12
CA LEU A 304 22.63 -17.31 3.15
C LEU A 304 23.94 -16.99 3.91
N GLU A 305 24.15 -17.62 5.07
CA GLU A 305 25.38 -17.50 5.85
C GLU A 305 26.61 -17.84 5.00
N HIS A 306 26.57 -19.02 4.31
CA HIS A 306 27.64 -19.44 3.43
C HIS A 306 27.90 -18.46 2.30
N LYS A 307 26.84 -18.01 1.63
CA LYS A 307 26.97 -17.03 0.52
C LYS A 307 27.57 -15.71 0.99
N ILE A 308 27.20 -15.22 2.15
CA ILE A 308 27.74 -13.98 2.69
C ILE A 308 29.23 -14.15 3.05
N LYS A 309 29.59 -15.23 3.75
CA LYS A 309 30.96 -15.48 4.24
C LYS A 309 31.93 -15.78 3.10
N ASP A 310 31.54 -16.65 2.17
CA ASP A 310 32.47 -17.26 1.22
C ASP A 310 32.38 -16.62 -0.19
N GLU A 311 31.21 -16.10 -0.55
CA GLU A 311 30.97 -15.51 -1.87
C GLU A 311 30.84 -13.98 -1.85
N ASN A 312 30.86 -13.35 -0.66
CA ASN A 312 30.57 -11.93 -0.47
C ASN A 312 29.26 -11.50 -1.14
N TYR A 313 28.26 -12.37 -1.07
CA TYR A 313 26.94 -12.14 -1.67
C TYR A 313 26.21 -11.03 -0.94
N LYS A 314 25.86 -9.97 -1.67
CA LYS A 314 25.02 -8.87 -1.16
C LYS A 314 23.55 -9.18 -1.44
N PRO A 315 22.73 -9.45 -0.40
CA PRO A 315 21.30 -9.57 -0.56
C PRO A 315 20.68 -8.34 -1.22
N MET A 316 19.74 -8.58 -2.12
CA MET A 316 19.10 -7.49 -2.88
C MET A 316 17.97 -6.87 -2.07
N VAL A 317 17.97 -5.55 -1.99
CA VAL A 317 16.89 -4.73 -1.44
C VAL A 317 16.35 -3.83 -2.55
N GLU A 318 15.05 -3.65 -2.60
CA GLU A 318 14.38 -2.79 -3.56
C GLU A 318 13.54 -1.75 -2.82
N LEU A 319 13.81 -0.47 -3.09
CA LEU A 319 12.97 0.62 -2.57
C LEU A 319 11.66 0.65 -3.34
N LYS A 320 10.56 0.66 -2.61
CA LYS A 320 9.21 0.67 -3.18
C LYS A 320 8.44 1.87 -2.66
N LEU A 321 7.64 2.45 -3.53
CA LEU A 321 6.72 3.52 -3.16
C LEU A 321 5.28 3.05 -3.32
N TRP A 322 4.40 3.64 -2.52
CA TRP A 322 2.97 3.35 -2.52
C TRP A 322 2.20 4.65 -2.67
N PRO A 323 1.16 4.69 -3.51
CA PRO A 323 0.27 5.83 -3.53
C PRO A 323 -0.46 5.95 -2.20
N ILE A 324 -1.00 7.11 -1.91
CA ILE A 324 -1.86 7.29 -0.76
C ILE A 324 -3.17 6.54 -1.03
N TYR A 325 -3.44 5.55 -0.19
CA TYR A 325 -4.71 4.83 -0.21
C TYR A 325 -5.79 5.67 0.48
N GLY A 326 -6.24 6.71 -0.22
CA GLY A 326 -7.31 7.58 0.25
C GLY A 326 -8.70 7.00 -0.06
N CYS A 327 -9.68 7.44 0.72
CA CYS A 327 -11.09 7.19 0.42
C CYS A 327 -11.46 7.83 -0.93
N TYR A 328 -12.09 7.04 -1.81
CA TYR A 328 -12.62 7.57 -3.07
C TYR A 328 -14.16 7.59 -3.11
N LEU A 329 -14.81 7.55 -1.95
CA LEU A 329 -16.24 7.75 -1.82
C LEU A 329 -16.57 9.23 -2.05
N ILE A 330 -17.41 9.51 -3.05
CA ILE A 330 -17.85 10.88 -3.36
C ILE A 330 -18.74 11.39 -2.23
N ASP A 331 -18.49 12.63 -1.78
CA ASP A 331 -19.14 13.28 -0.63
C ASP A 331 -18.93 12.50 0.70
N CYS A 332 -17.78 11.87 0.87
CA CYS A 332 -17.43 11.25 2.14
C CYS A 332 -17.36 12.32 3.25
N LEU A 333 -18.20 12.19 4.27
CA LEU A 333 -18.27 13.16 5.38
C LEU A 333 -17.03 13.10 6.29
N THR A 334 -16.26 12.01 6.24
CA THR A 334 -15.09 11.83 7.10
C THR A 334 -13.82 12.45 6.50
N HIS A 335 -13.70 12.49 5.17
CA HIS A 335 -12.46 12.85 4.48
C HIS A 335 -12.55 14.14 3.66
N ASN A 336 -13.72 14.77 3.58
CA ASN A 336 -13.95 16.04 2.88
C ASN A 336 -14.00 17.24 3.84
N LEU A 337 -13.30 17.17 4.98
CA LEU A 337 -13.17 18.25 5.96
C LEU A 337 -11.87 19.04 5.75
#